data_53cb9fd3b69c589ce3c06dd58ffc29ec
#
_entry.id   53cb9fd3b69c589ce3c06dd58ffc29ec
#
_cell.length_a   1.000
_cell.length_b   1.000
_cell.length_c   1.000
_cell.angle_alpha   90.00
_cell.angle_beta   90.00
_cell.angle_gamma   90.00
#
_symmetry.space_group_name_H-M   'P 1'
#
loop_
_entity.id
_entity.type
_entity.pdbx_description
1 polymer ?
#
loop_
_entity_poly.entity_id
_entity_poly.type
_entity_poly.pdbx_seq_one_letter_code
_entity_poly.pdbx_strand_id
1 'polypeptide(L)'
;MMKTLEVDLGSRSYPIFIGTDLIDKPELFKGCEKSTSIYIVTNTTVAPLYAQRLTKTLETFGKPVRTIVLPDGESYKDWKNLQLIFDDLLKFGADRQTILIALGGGVIGDMTGFAAASFMRGTRFIQVPTTLLAQVDSSVGGKTGINHPLGKNKIGRAHV
;
A
#
# COMPACT_ATOMS: atom_id res chain seq x y z
N MET A 1 -13.91 16.52 -10.58
CA MET A 1 -12.94 17.52 -10.08
C MET A 1 -12.04 16.86 -9.07
N MET A 2 -10.76 17.13 -9.11
CA MET A 2 -9.77 16.58 -8.17
C MET A 2 -9.34 17.68 -7.19
N LYS A 3 -9.22 17.32 -5.91
CA LYS A 3 -8.69 18.18 -4.86
C LYS A 3 -7.38 17.58 -4.35
N THR A 4 -6.40 18.42 -4.11
CA THR A 4 -5.13 18.01 -3.52
C THR A 4 -4.95 18.67 -2.16
N LEU A 5 -4.64 17.87 -1.15
CA LEU A 5 -4.21 18.32 0.17
C LEU A 5 -2.75 17.96 0.37
N GLU A 6 -1.98 18.88 0.93
CA GLU A 6 -0.59 18.62 1.28
C GLU A 6 -0.47 18.34 2.79
N VAL A 7 0.11 17.20 3.14
CA VAL A 7 0.51 16.92 4.51
C VAL A 7 1.94 17.42 4.68
N ASP A 8 2.09 18.56 5.33
CA ASP A 8 3.38 19.24 5.49
C ASP A 8 4.19 18.62 6.64
N LEU A 9 5.20 17.87 6.28
CA LEU A 9 6.15 17.23 7.21
C LEU A 9 7.61 17.58 6.82
N GLY A 10 7.82 18.73 6.21
CA GLY A 10 9.13 19.13 5.71
C GLY A 10 9.58 18.24 4.56
N SER A 11 10.75 17.63 4.69
CA SER A 11 11.28 16.73 3.64
C SER A 11 10.48 15.44 3.45
N ARG A 12 9.54 15.14 4.36
CA ARG A 12 8.68 13.95 4.32
C ARG A 12 7.23 14.29 3.93
N SER A 13 6.99 15.50 3.45
CA SER A 13 5.68 15.94 3.00
C SER A 13 5.15 15.05 1.87
N TYR A 14 3.85 14.85 1.85
CA TYR A 14 3.21 14.05 0.81
C TYR A 14 1.83 14.60 0.46
N PRO A 15 1.37 14.41 -0.79
CA PRO A 15 0.04 14.85 -1.19
C PRO A 15 -1.02 13.79 -0.89
N ILE A 16 -2.25 14.26 -0.64
CA ILE A 16 -3.45 13.45 -0.63
C ILE A 16 -4.33 13.93 -1.78
N PHE A 17 -4.66 13.05 -2.70
CA PHE A 17 -5.53 13.33 -3.84
C PHE A 17 -6.94 12.83 -3.54
N ILE A 18 -7.92 13.68 -3.73
CA ILE A 18 -9.34 13.38 -3.49
C ILE A 18 -10.12 13.65 -4.78
N GLY A 19 -10.84 12.65 -5.26
CA GLY A 19 -11.62 12.78 -6.50
C GLY A 19 -12.15 11.44 -6.98
N THR A 20 -12.69 11.45 -8.19
CA THR A 20 -13.23 10.27 -8.86
C THR A 20 -12.22 9.73 -9.88
N ASP A 21 -12.22 8.42 -10.06
CA ASP A 21 -11.40 7.72 -11.06
C ASP A 21 -9.90 8.01 -10.97
N LEU A 22 -9.40 8.33 -9.76
CA LEU A 22 -7.99 8.63 -9.54
C LEU A 22 -7.09 7.44 -9.84
N ILE A 23 -7.61 6.24 -9.69
CA ILE A 23 -6.91 4.99 -9.96
C ILE A 23 -6.46 4.86 -11.43
N ASP A 24 -7.12 5.57 -12.33
CA ASP A 24 -6.83 5.54 -13.77
C ASP A 24 -5.79 6.60 -14.19
N LYS A 25 -5.26 7.38 -13.24
CA LYS A 25 -4.39 8.54 -13.51
C LYS A 25 -2.94 8.23 -13.12
N PRO A 26 -2.07 7.81 -14.07
CA PRO A 26 -0.70 7.45 -13.75
C PRO A 26 0.10 8.61 -13.14
N GLU A 27 -0.19 9.85 -13.50
CA GLU A 27 0.49 11.04 -12.98
C GLU A 27 0.39 11.20 -11.46
N LEU A 28 -0.57 10.53 -10.81
CA LEU A 28 -0.73 10.56 -9.36
C LEU A 28 0.17 9.57 -8.62
N PHE A 29 0.72 8.58 -9.33
CA PHE A 29 1.59 7.55 -8.75
C PHE A 29 3.06 7.95 -8.85
N LYS A 30 3.40 9.05 -8.19
CA LYS A 30 4.76 9.62 -8.22
C LYS A 30 5.79 8.66 -7.64
N GLY A 31 6.90 8.55 -8.31
CA GLY A 31 8.00 7.67 -7.93
C GLY A 31 7.98 6.32 -8.65
N CYS A 32 6.85 5.92 -9.22
CA CYS A 32 6.77 4.67 -9.98
C CYS A 32 7.68 4.67 -11.22
N GLU A 33 7.89 5.82 -11.83
CA GLU A 33 8.80 5.96 -12.97
C GLU A 33 10.27 5.64 -12.64
N LYS A 34 10.65 5.80 -11.37
CA LYS A 34 12.01 5.51 -10.88
C LYS A 34 12.13 4.17 -10.17
N SER A 35 11.02 3.44 -10.03
CA SER A 35 11.04 2.15 -9.36
C SER A 35 11.63 1.06 -10.25
N THR A 36 12.12 0.00 -9.63
CA THR A 36 12.55 -1.22 -10.33
C THR A 36 11.40 -2.17 -10.55
N SER A 37 10.41 -2.15 -9.67
CA SER A 37 9.20 -2.98 -9.73
C SER A 37 8.09 -2.38 -8.87
N ILE A 38 6.86 -2.78 -9.13
CA ILE A 38 5.68 -2.29 -8.43
C ILE A 38 4.87 -3.49 -7.94
N TYR A 39 4.50 -3.48 -6.65
CA TYR A 39 3.71 -4.54 -6.04
C TYR A 39 2.42 -3.96 -5.48
N ILE A 40 1.29 -4.46 -5.96
CA ILE A 40 -0.03 -4.15 -5.42
C ILE A 40 -0.34 -5.19 -4.35
N VAL A 41 -0.61 -4.73 -3.13
CA VAL A 41 -1.12 -5.60 -2.06
C VAL A 41 -2.60 -5.30 -1.88
N THR A 42 -3.41 -6.32 -1.97
CA THR A 42 -4.87 -6.22 -1.89
C THR A 42 -5.45 -7.47 -1.20
N ASN A 43 -6.75 -7.58 -1.17
CA ASN A 43 -7.43 -8.77 -0.62
C ASN A 43 -8.41 -9.38 -1.62
N THR A 44 -8.97 -10.53 -1.25
CA THR A 44 -9.87 -11.30 -2.11
C THR A 44 -11.17 -10.57 -2.46
N THR A 45 -11.61 -9.61 -1.65
CA THR A 45 -12.82 -8.82 -1.89
C THR A 45 -12.56 -7.65 -2.83
N VAL A 46 -11.44 -6.96 -2.66
CA VAL A 46 -11.11 -5.73 -3.41
C VAL A 46 -10.49 -6.06 -4.78
N ALA A 47 -9.70 -7.11 -4.87
CA ALA A 47 -8.99 -7.47 -6.10
C ALA A 47 -9.91 -7.57 -7.33
N PRO A 48 -11.07 -8.28 -7.29
CA PRO A 48 -11.96 -8.36 -8.43
C PRO A 48 -12.54 -7.02 -8.88
N LEU A 49 -12.59 -6.04 -7.98
CA LEU A 49 -13.20 -4.74 -8.23
C LEU A 49 -12.22 -3.75 -8.88
N TYR A 50 -10.95 -3.74 -8.44
CA TYR A 50 -10.03 -2.66 -8.78
C TYR A 50 -8.64 -3.08 -9.23
N ALA A 51 -8.18 -4.30 -8.93
CA ALA A 51 -6.78 -4.67 -9.18
C ALA A 51 -6.39 -4.58 -10.65
N GLN A 52 -7.27 -5.00 -11.55
CA GLN A 52 -7.01 -4.95 -12.98
C GLN A 52 -6.91 -3.50 -13.49
N ARG A 53 -7.78 -2.61 -13.04
CA ARG A 53 -7.73 -1.17 -13.38
C ARG A 53 -6.43 -0.56 -12.93
N LEU A 54 -6.04 -0.79 -11.68
CA LEU A 54 -4.79 -0.27 -11.14
C LEU A 54 -3.58 -0.84 -11.88
N THR A 55 -3.56 -2.14 -12.15
CA THR A 55 -2.49 -2.79 -12.91
C THR A 55 -2.30 -2.12 -14.27
N LYS A 56 -3.39 -1.89 -14.99
CA LYS A 56 -3.37 -1.22 -16.29
C LYS A 56 -2.72 0.17 -16.23
N THR A 57 -3.09 0.94 -15.21
CA THR A 57 -2.49 2.26 -14.97
C THR A 57 -1.00 2.18 -14.69
N LEU A 58 -0.59 1.24 -13.84
CA LEU A 58 0.81 1.08 -13.43
C LEU A 58 1.70 0.49 -14.52
N GLU A 59 1.14 -0.31 -15.42
CA GLU A 59 1.89 -0.87 -16.56
C GLU A 59 2.39 0.22 -17.51
N THR A 60 1.79 1.41 -17.51
CA THR A 60 2.25 2.54 -18.32
C THR A 60 3.66 3.00 -17.96
N PHE A 61 4.16 2.67 -16.77
CA PHE A 61 5.53 2.99 -16.35
C PHE A 61 6.59 2.06 -16.94
N GLY A 62 6.19 0.98 -17.62
CA GLY A 62 7.13 0.03 -18.22
C GLY A 62 7.91 -0.80 -17.19
N LYS A 63 7.41 -0.92 -15.97
CA LYS A 63 8.02 -1.70 -14.88
C LYS A 63 7.23 -2.99 -14.63
N PRO A 64 7.86 -4.06 -14.12
CA PRO A 64 7.11 -5.23 -13.67
C PRO A 64 6.08 -4.85 -12.60
N VAL A 65 4.84 -5.25 -12.80
CA VAL A 65 3.74 -5.05 -11.85
C VAL A 65 3.24 -6.41 -11.39
N ARG A 66 3.21 -6.63 -10.09
CA ARG A 66 2.72 -7.87 -9.47
C ARG A 66 1.64 -7.56 -8.46
N THR A 67 0.72 -8.49 -8.28
CA THR A 67 -0.37 -8.36 -7.31
C THR A 67 -0.27 -9.48 -6.27
N ILE A 68 -0.28 -9.09 -5.01
CA ILE A 68 -0.33 -9.99 -3.85
C ILE A 68 -1.74 -9.90 -3.28
N VAL A 69 -2.46 -11.01 -3.26
CA VAL A 69 -3.85 -11.08 -2.78
C VAL A 69 -3.87 -11.80 -1.44
N LEU A 70 -4.26 -11.09 -0.39
CA LEU A 70 -4.40 -11.62 0.96
C LEU A 70 -5.85 -11.97 1.27
N PRO A 71 -6.12 -12.83 2.25
CA PRO A 71 -7.47 -13.02 2.78
C PRO A 71 -8.03 -11.71 3.30
N ASP A 72 -9.34 -11.51 3.17
CA ASP A 72 -10.03 -10.31 3.65
C ASP A 72 -10.46 -10.46 5.12
N GLY A 73 -10.16 -9.48 5.93
CA GLY A 73 -10.65 -9.36 7.29
C GLY A 73 -9.59 -9.07 8.34
N GLU A 74 -10.03 -8.48 9.44
CA GLU A 74 -9.20 -8.12 10.59
C GLU A 74 -8.48 -9.32 11.21
N SER A 75 -9.10 -10.52 11.17
CA SER A 75 -8.52 -11.74 11.69
C SER A 75 -7.26 -12.20 10.97
N TYR A 76 -7.01 -11.69 9.77
CA TYR A 76 -5.82 -12.00 8.97
C TYR A 76 -4.71 -10.93 9.09
N LYS A 77 -4.91 -9.92 9.93
CA LYS A 77 -3.92 -8.87 10.19
C LYS A 77 -2.87 -9.35 11.18
N ASP A 78 -2.03 -10.29 10.75
CA ASP A 78 -1.10 -11.03 11.60
C ASP A 78 0.25 -11.30 10.91
N TRP A 79 1.17 -11.92 11.64
CA TRP A 79 2.48 -12.30 11.13
C TRP A 79 2.42 -13.24 9.93
N LYS A 80 1.53 -14.20 9.96
CA LYS A 80 1.41 -15.21 8.91
C LYS A 80 1.09 -14.56 7.57
N ASN A 81 0.15 -13.64 7.55
CA ASN A 81 -0.24 -12.94 6.32
C ASN A 81 0.77 -11.85 5.94
N LEU A 82 1.40 -11.18 6.91
CA LEU A 82 2.51 -10.29 6.66
C LEU A 82 3.67 -11.02 5.97
N GLN A 83 3.98 -12.23 6.41
CA GLN A 83 5.03 -13.05 5.81
C GLN A 83 4.75 -13.35 4.34
N LEU A 84 3.49 -13.56 3.94
CA LEU A 84 3.15 -13.76 2.53
C LEU A 84 3.59 -12.60 1.63
N ILE A 85 3.52 -11.38 2.15
CA ILE A 85 4.00 -10.20 1.43
C ILE A 85 5.52 -10.30 1.23
N PHE A 86 6.27 -10.58 2.29
CA PHE A 86 7.73 -10.70 2.21
C PHE A 86 8.17 -11.87 1.31
N ASP A 87 7.48 -12.99 1.39
CA ASP A 87 7.79 -14.17 0.57
C ASP A 87 7.68 -13.84 -0.92
N ASP A 88 6.62 -13.14 -1.33
CA ASP A 88 6.45 -12.72 -2.73
C ASP A 88 7.51 -11.68 -3.14
N LEU A 89 7.76 -10.69 -2.29
CA LEU A 89 8.79 -9.69 -2.57
C LEU A 89 10.16 -10.34 -2.81
N LEU A 90 10.56 -11.26 -1.94
CA LEU A 90 11.86 -11.94 -2.04
C LEU A 90 11.90 -12.91 -3.22
N LYS A 91 10.84 -13.69 -3.43
CA LYS A 91 10.74 -14.68 -4.50
C LYS A 91 10.91 -14.05 -5.88
N PHE A 92 10.38 -12.87 -6.08
CA PHE A 92 10.39 -12.19 -7.38
C PHE A 92 11.42 -11.07 -7.48
N GLY A 93 12.36 -11.00 -6.54
CA GLY A 93 13.53 -10.14 -6.63
C GLY A 93 13.27 -8.67 -6.38
N ALA A 94 12.28 -8.33 -5.55
CA ALA A 94 12.10 -6.95 -5.12
C ALA A 94 13.34 -6.39 -4.44
N ASP A 95 13.60 -5.11 -4.59
CA ASP A 95 14.75 -4.41 -4.04
C ASP A 95 14.35 -3.10 -3.32
N ARG A 96 15.34 -2.32 -2.93
CA ARG A 96 15.10 -1.06 -2.20
C ARG A 96 14.37 0.01 -3.01
N GLN A 97 14.35 -0.10 -4.33
CA GLN A 97 13.65 0.83 -5.22
C GLN A 97 12.27 0.32 -5.63
N THR A 98 11.88 -0.84 -5.14
CA THR A 98 10.53 -1.37 -5.30
C THR A 98 9.51 -0.47 -4.60
N ILE A 99 8.34 -0.30 -5.20
CA ILE A 99 7.22 0.42 -4.58
C ILE A 99 6.12 -0.56 -4.24
N LEU A 100 5.60 -0.46 -3.02
CA LEU A 100 4.40 -1.17 -2.60
C LEU A 100 3.20 -0.24 -2.67
N ILE A 101 2.09 -0.74 -3.20
CA ILE A 101 0.83 -0.01 -3.27
C ILE A 101 -0.23 -0.79 -2.52
N ALA A 102 -0.79 -0.19 -1.47
CA ALA A 102 -1.88 -0.77 -0.70
C ALA A 102 -3.21 -0.43 -1.38
N LEU A 103 -3.87 -1.43 -1.93
CA LEU A 103 -5.19 -1.29 -2.54
C LEU A 103 -6.23 -1.98 -1.66
N GLY A 104 -6.87 -1.23 -0.78
CA GLY A 104 -7.84 -1.82 0.15
C GLY A 104 -8.23 -0.91 1.30
N GLY A 105 -8.82 -1.50 2.33
CA GLY A 105 -9.17 -0.81 3.56
C GLY A 105 -7.99 -0.71 4.54
N GLY A 106 -8.30 -0.43 5.81
CA GLY A 106 -7.31 -0.21 6.85
C GLY A 106 -6.42 -1.42 7.13
N VAL A 107 -6.94 -2.63 7.04
CA VAL A 107 -6.15 -3.86 7.23
C VAL A 107 -5.04 -3.94 6.20
N ILE A 108 -5.37 -3.76 4.93
CA ILE A 108 -4.40 -3.79 3.82
C ILE A 108 -3.42 -2.63 3.93
N GLY A 109 -3.89 -1.43 4.24
CA GLY A 109 -3.05 -0.25 4.43
C GLY A 109 -2.01 -0.45 5.54
N ASP A 110 -2.44 -0.93 6.70
CA ASP A 110 -1.57 -1.17 7.85
C ASP A 110 -0.53 -2.26 7.59
N MET A 111 -0.94 -3.38 7.02
CA MET A 111 -0.04 -4.49 6.72
C MET A 111 0.97 -4.12 5.63
N THR A 112 0.52 -3.49 4.57
CA THR A 112 1.39 -3.07 3.47
C THR A 112 2.37 -1.99 3.93
N GLY A 113 1.90 -1.04 4.73
CA GLY A 113 2.75 0.01 5.29
C GLY A 113 3.83 -0.56 6.22
N PHE A 114 3.48 -1.54 7.06
CA PHE A 114 4.48 -2.19 7.91
C PHE A 114 5.46 -3.03 7.09
N ALA A 115 4.99 -3.75 6.08
CA ALA A 115 5.86 -4.45 5.16
C ALA A 115 6.84 -3.49 4.47
N ALA A 116 6.36 -2.37 3.96
CA ALA A 116 7.20 -1.35 3.31
C ALA A 116 8.23 -0.75 4.28
N ALA A 117 7.83 -0.48 5.51
CA ALA A 117 8.73 0.05 6.54
C ALA A 117 9.83 -0.93 6.95
N SER A 118 9.58 -2.24 6.83
CA SER A 118 10.47 -3.30 7.29
C SER A 118 11.29 -3.93 6.17
N PHE A 119 10.75 -4.00 4.94
CA PHE A 119 11.44 -4.62 3.82
C PHE A 119 12.69 -3.80 3.44
N MET A 120 13.83 -4.45 3.42
CA MET A 120 15.13 -3.82 3.12
C MET A 120 15.38 -2.52 3.92
N ARG A 121 14.86 -2.44 5.13
CA ARG A 121 14.92 -1.28 6.04
C ARG A 121 14.13 -0.06 5.56
N GLY A 122 13.20 -0.26 4.65
CA GLY A 122 12.28 0.75 4.16
C GLY A 122 12.25 0.85 2.64
N THR A 123 11.06 0.73 2.09
CA THR A 123 10.75 0.98 0.68
C THR A 123 9.62 1.98 0.56
N ARG A 124 9.41 2.51 -0.62
CA ARG A 124 8.32 3.45 -0.88
C ARG A 124 6.96 2.76 -0.81
N PHE A 125 5.97 3.53 -0.43
CA PHE A 125 4.64 3.06 -0.15
C PHE A 125 3.60 4.08 -0.57
N ILE A 126 2.57 3.63 -1.31
CA ILE A 126 1.44 4.46 -1.75
C ILE A 126 0.16 3.79 -1.26
N GLN A 127 -0.76 4.57 -0.71
CA GLN A 127 -2.07 4.08 -0.27
C GLN A 127 -3.15 4.45 -1.26
N VAL A 128 -3.94 3.45 -1.65
CA VAL A 128 -5.16 3.59 -2.46
C VAL A 128 -6.32 3.05 -1.64
N PRO A 129 -6.88 3.87 -0.72
CA PRO A 129 -7.92 3.41 0.20
C PRO A 129 -9.25 3.21 -0.51
N THR A 130 -9.88 2.07 -0.26
CA THR A 130 -11.13 1.67 -0.94
C THR A 130 -12.34 1.63 0.00
N THR A 131 -12.17 1.90 1.29
CA THR A 131 -13.27 2.04 2.25
C THR A 131 -13.36 3.46 2.75
N LEU A 132 -14.55 3.90 3.16
CA LEU A 132 -14.73 5.24 3.70
C LEU A 132 -13.83 5.48 4.93
N LEU A 133 -13.78 4.52 5.85
CA LEU A 133 -12.95 4.64 7.05
C LEU A 133 -11.46 4.78 6.69
N ALA A 134 -10.97 4.01 5.74
CA ALA A 134 -9.60 4.13 5.28
C ALA A 134 -9.33 5.49 4.61
N GLN A 135 -10.28 6.01 3.85
CA GLN A 135 -10.13 7.31 3.19
C GLN A 135 -10.06 8.48 4.16
N VAL A 136 -10.80 8.44 5.26
CA VAL A 136 -10.89 9.58 6.21
C VAL A 136 -10.01 9.41 7.44
N ASP A 137 -9.48 8.23 7.72
CA ASP A 137 -8.74 7.94 8.96
C ASP A 137 -7.45 7.13 8.70
N SER A 138 -7.56 5.84 8.45
CA SER A 138 -6.40 4.94 8.51
C SER A 138 -5.36 5.17 7.42
N SER A 139 -5.70 5.78 6.30
CA SER A 139 -4.75 6.13 5.24
C SER A 139 -4.04 7.48 5.48
N VAL A 140 -4.48 8.24 6.47
CA VAL A 140 -3.87 9.54 6.82
C VAL A 140 -2.91 9.34 7.99
N GLY A 141 -1.65 9.71 7.79
CA GLY A 141 -0.60 9.50 8.78
C GLY A 141 0.25 8.27 8.52
N GLY A 142 1.17 7.98 9.43
CA GLY A 142 2.19 6.97 9.24
C GLY A 142 2.06 5.72 10.10
N LYS A 143 0.99 5.58 10.86
CA LYS A 143 0.80 4.42 11.74
C LYS A 143 0.52 3.17 10.92
N THR A 144 1.30 2.13 11.15
CA THR A 144 1.13 0.82 10.52
C THR A 144 1.34 -0.27 11.55
N GLY A 145 0.78 -1.44 11.31
CA GLY A 145 0.96 -2.52 12.26
C GLY A 145 0.14 -3.76 11.98
N ILE A 146 0.37 -4.73 12.83
CA ILE A 146 -0.34 -6.01 12.82
C ILE A 146 -0.85 -6.35 14.22
N ASN A 147 -1.73 -7.35 14.28
CA ASN A 147 -2.26 -7.87 15.52
C ASN A 147 -1.44 -9.07 16.00
N HIS A 148 -1.38 -9.22 17.32
CA HIS A 148 -0.84 -10.38 18.01
C HIS A 148 -1.95 -11.02 18.82
N PRO A 149 -1.94 -12.34 19.12
CA PRO A 149 -2.96 -12.97 19.97
C PRO A 149 -3.13 -12.29 21.34
N LEU A 150 -2.08 -11.62 21.84
CA LEU A 150 -2.08 -10.92 23.13
C LEU A 150 -2.38 -9.42 23.04
N GLY A 151 -2.64 -8.89 21.84
CA GLY A 151 -2.97 -7.47 21.72
C GLY A 151 -3.13 -6.97 20.29
N LYS A 152 -4.15 -6.14 20.08
CA LYS A 152 -4.42 -5.51 18.79
C LYS A 152 -3.43 -4.36 18.53
N ASN A 153 -2.89 -4.29 17.31
CA ASN A 153 -1.97 -3.20 16.86
C ASN A 153 -0.74 -3.00 17.77
N LYS A 154 -0.25 -4.06 18.37
CA LYS A 154 0.90 -3.98 19.30
C LYS A 154 2.26 -4.08 18.60
N ILE A 155 2.28 -4.48 17.35
CA ILE A 155 3.50 -4.63 16.56
C ILE A 155 3.35 -3.79 15.31
N GLY A 156 4.26 -2.83 15.12
CA GLY A 156 4.19 -1.94 13.98
C GLY A 156 5.12 -0.76 14.12
N ARG A 157 4.78 0.31 13.40
CA ARG A 157 5.54 1.56 13.37
C ARG A 157 4.59 2.75 13.60
N ALA A 158 5.00 3.69 14.42
CA ALA A 158 4.21 4.89 14.75
C ALA A 158 4.36 6.00 13.69
N HIS A 159 5.52 6.07 13.05
CA HIS A 159 5.85 7.09 12.05
C HIS A 159 6.46 6.43 10.82
N VAL A 160 6.12 6.95 9.67
CA VAL A 160 6.69 6.55 8.37
C VAL A 160 7.60 7.65 7.84
#